data_dcaa8425bc2f7fe950be001b50109a98
#
_entry.id   dcaa8425bc2f7fe950be001b50109a98
#
_cell.length_a   1.000
_cell.length_b   1.000
_cell.length_c   1.000
_cell.angle_alpha   90.00
_cell.angle_beta   90.00
_cell.angle_gamma   90.00
#
_symmetry.space_group_name_H-M   'P 1'
#
loop_
_entity.id
_entity.type
_entity.pdbx_description
1 polymer ?
#
loop_
_entity_poly.entity_id
_entity_poly.type
_entity_poly.pdbx_seq_one_letter_code
_entity_poly.pdbx_strand_id
1 'polypeptide(L)'
;SKEESILLKKMTKYWNFQKENVAKELELFESKINDLKELRKQKSGALQQKLFAAYSFLNQHGERKSIGEIFNNNPPAGAGECAAPKLLHYAFEHQLKPIAMAEFWWGQSPKSEIRKHKQFYPACKSKCEPILLSHMLKGIDMDINPFQENPAEGKDIEIVYEDEVLLVVNKPAEFLSVPGKNISDSVYARIKARYPNATGPLIVHRLDMSTSGLLLIAKNEDIYKQLQSQFIKRTIKKRYVALVDGIVHKKEGIIDLPLRVDLDDRPRQLVCYEHGKSAQTKWEVIAVENNNTRVYFYPISGRTHQLRVHASHELGLHT
;
A
#
# COMPACT_ATOMS: atom_id res chain seq x y z
N SER A 1 3.49 -69.39 -28.54
CA SER A 1 4.41 -70.50 -28.77
C SER A 1 5.71 -70.32 -27.97
N LYS A 2 6.50 -71.34 -27.80
CA LYS A 2 7.79 -71.32 -27.10
C LYS A 2 8.79 -70.34 -27.78
N GLU A 3 8.71 -70.20 -29.07
CA GLU A 3 9.53 -69.31 -29.90
C GLU A 3 9.17 -67.84 -29.70
N GLU A 4 7.90 -67.46 -29.60
CA GLU A 4 7.46 -66.13 -29.34
C GLU A 4 7.90 -65.61 -27.92
N SER A 5 7.87 -66.48 -26.92
CA SER A 5 8.36 -66.19 -25.58
C SER A 5 9.89 -65.92 -25.57
N ILE A 6 10.66 -66.68 -26.40
CA ILE A 6 12.10 -66.42 -26.50
C ILE A 6 12.40 -65.15 -27.25
N LEU A 7 11.65 -64.83 -28.29
CA LEU A 7 11.80 -63.58 -29.04
C LEU A 7 11.44 -62.35 -28.14
N LEU A 8 10.36 -62.42 -27.39
CA LEU A 8 9.95 -61.37 -26.45
C LEU A 8 11.05 -61.12 -25.42
N LYS A 9 11.64 -62.16 -24.84
CA LYS A 9 12.76 -62.03 -23.90
C LYS A 9 13.98 -61.35 -24.51
N LYS A 10 14.33 -61.69 -25.76
CA LYS A 10 15.45 -61.08 -26.51
C LYS A 10 15.18 -59.56 -26.74
N MET A 11 13.97 -59.22 -27.20
CA MET A 11 13.58 -57.82 -27.43
C MET A 11 13.57 -57.01 -26.13
N THR A 12 13.02 -57.57 -25.06
CA THR A 12 13.01 -56.91 -23.75
C THR A 12 14.44 -56.63 -23.25
N LYS A 13 15.36 -57.61 -23.40
CA LYS A 13 16.77 -57.44 -23.03
C LYS A 13 17.46 -56.36 -23.87
N TYR A 14 17.18 -56.33 -25.17
CA TYR A 14 17.72 -55.32 -26.08
C TYR A 14 17.25 -53.89 -25.69
N TRP A 15 15.93 -53.72 -25.51
CA TRP A 15 15.38 -52.42 -25.18
C TRP A 15 15.76 -51.93 -23.77
N ASN A 16 15.89 -52.83 -22.80
CA ASN A 16 16.41 -52.48 -21.50
C ASN A 16 17.88 -51.98 -21.57
N PHE A 17 18.71 -52.64 -22.37
CA PHE A 17 20.09 -52.19 -22.60
C PHE A 17 20.14 -50.81 -23.28
N GLN A 18 19.32 -50.57 -24.30
CA GLN A 18 19.23 -49.24 -24.93
C GLN A 18 18.76 -48.16 -23.95
N LYS A 19 17.75 -48.47 -23.16
CA LYS A 19 17.24 -47.57 -22.13
C LYS A 19 18.30 -47.21 -21.09
N GLU A 20 19.07 -48.17 -20.61
CA GLU A 20 20.17 -47.93 -19.68
C GLU A 20 21.27 -47.05 -20.27
N ASN A 21 21.63 -47.24 -21.53
CA ASN A 21 22.63 -46.40 -22.20
C ASN A 21 22.15 -44.94 -22.33
N VAL A 22 20.92 -44.75 -22.80
CA VAL A 22 20.34 -43.40 -22.90
C VAL A 22 20.20 -42.77 -21.53
N ALA A 23 19.81 -43.50 -20.49
CA ALA A 23 19.73 -43.00 -19.12
C ALA A 23 21.09 -42.53 -18.59
N LYS A 24 22.16 -43.25 -18.86
CA LYS A 24 23.55 -42.83 -18.48
C LYS A 24 23.99 -41.57 -19.20
N GLU A 25 23.69 -41.43 -20.50
CA GLU A 25 23.97 -40.20 -21.24
C GLU A 25 23.18 -39.01 -20.68
N LEU A 26 21.89 -39.21 -20.38
CA LEU A 26 21.02 -38.17 -19.79
C LEU A 26 21.58 -37.70 -18.44
N GLU A 27 21.93 -38.61 -17.54
CA GLU A 27 22.52 -38.33 -16.24
C GLU A 27 23.81 -37.49 -16.36
N LEU A 28 24.68 -37.85 -17.36
CA LEU A 28 25.90 -37.09 -17.63
C LEU A 28 25.58 -35.63 -18.07
N PHE A 29 24.58 -35.44 -18.93
CA PHE A 29 24.18 -34.11 -19.38
C PHE A 29 23.51 -33.30 -18.24
N GLU A 30 22.66 -33.93 -17.45
CA GLU A 30 22.03 -33.31 -16.30
C GLU A 30 23.07 -32.85 -15.26
N SER A 31 24.08 -33.68 -14.98
CA SER A 31 25.21 -33.32 -14.11
C SER A 31 25.93 -32.09 -14.64
N LYS A 32 26.32 -32.07 -15.91
CA LYS A 32 27.00 -30.92 -16.53
C LYS A 32 26.14 -29.63 -16.49
N ILE A 33 24.85 -29.76 -16.71
CA ILE A 33 23.92 -28.60 -16.61
C ILE A 33 23.88 -28.09 -15.20
N ASN A 34 23.84 -28.93 -14.18
CA ASN A 34 23.83 -28.54 -12.81
C ASN A 34 25.17 -27.87 -12.39
N ASP A 35 26.30 -28.39 -12.81
CA ASP A 35 27.63 -27.79 -12.60
C ASP A 35 27.72 -26.39 -13.22
N LEU A 36 27.19 -26.22 -14.43
CA LEU A 36 27.14 -24.93 -15.11
C LEU A 36 26.19 -23.92 -14.40
N LYS A 37 25.07 -24.41 -13.87
CA LYS A 37 24.15 -23.57 -13.07
C LYS A 37 24.81 -23.07 -11.80
N GLU A 38 25.51 -23.94 -11.08
CA GLU A 38 26.24 -23.58 -9.86
C GLU A 38 27.40 -22.61 -10.16
N LEU A 39 28.19 -22.87 -11.20
CA LEU A 39 29.26 -21.97 -11.63
C LEU A 39 28.72 -20.57 -12.00
N ARG A 40 27.60 -20.51 -12.71
CA ARG A 40 26.92 -19.24 -13.06
C ARG A 40 26.48 -18.51 -11.82
N LYS A 41 25.86 -19.20 -10.84
CA LYS A 41 25.40 -18.64 -9.58
C LYS A 41 26.58 -18.02 -8.79
N GLN A 42 27.68 -18.75 -8.66
CA GLN A 42 28.90 -18.27 -7.97
C GLN A 42 29.50 -17.05 -8.66
N LYS A 43 29.67 -17.09 -9.97
CA LYS A 43 30.24 -15.96 -10.73
C LYS A 43 29.33 -14.72 -10.69
N SER A 44 28.01 -14.91 -10.82
CA SER A 44 27.04 -13.82 -10.71
C SER A 44 27.05 -13.18 -9.32
N GLY A 45 27.07 -13.99 -8.25
CA GLY A 45 27.17 -13.48 -6.88
C GLY A 45 28.48 -12.72 -6.61
N ALA A 46 29.61 -13.26 -7.07
CA ALA A 46 30.89 -12.60 -6.92
C ALA A 46 30.99 -11.28 -7.69
N LEU A 47 30.43 -11.24 -8.92
CA LEU A 47 30.33 -10.00 -9.70
C LEU A 47 29.44 -8.97 -9.01
N GLN A 48 28.30 -9.39 -8.49
CA GLN A 48 27.37 -8.51 -7.79
C GLN A 48 28.04 -7.90 -6.53
N GLN A 49 28.77 -8.68 -5.76
CA GLN A 49 29.52 -8.16 -4.60
C GLN A 49 30.59 -7.14 -5.00
N LYS A 50 31.32 -7.39 -6.08
CA LYS A 50 32.30 -6.41 -6.61
C LYS A 50 31.62 -5.12 -7.06
N LEU A 51 30.50 -5.19 -7.74
CA LEU A 51 29.71 -4.02 -8.15
C LEU A 51 29.22 -3.22 -6.92
N PHE A 52 28.73 -3.91 -5.90
CA PHE A 52 28.26 -3.25 -4.68
C PHE A 52 29.38 -2.58 -3.89
N ALA A 53 30.57 -3.16 -3.86
CA ALA A 53 31.74 -2.57 -3.21
C ALA A 53 32.25 -1.32 -3.97
N ALA A 54 32.18 -1.33 -5.30
CA ALA A 54 32.61 -0.21 -6.13
C ALA A 54 31.56 0.92 -6.20
N TYR A 55 30.28 0.62 -5.91
CA TYR A 55 29.19 1.57 -6.06
C TYR A 55 28.97 2.34 -4.75
N SER A 56 29.38 3.61 -4.76
CA SER A 56 29.33 4.48 -3.58
C SER A 56 28.62 5.80 -3.89
N PHE A 57 28.08 6.45 -2.86
CA PHE A 57 27.36 7.70 -2.94
C PHE A 57 28.03 8.75 -2.06
N LEU A 58 28.11 9.97 -2.59
CA LEU A 58 28.65 11.14 -1.93
C LEU A 58 27.48 11.97 -1.38
N ASN A 59 27.62 12.55 -0.18
CA ASN A 59 26.70 13.54 0.37
C ASN A 59 27.26 14.96 0.29
N GLN A 60 26.47 15.95 0.71
CA GLN A 60 26.89 17.37 0.68
C GLN A 60 28.08 17.69 1.62
N HIS A 61 28.39 16.84 2.58
CA HIS A 61 29.51 17.02 3.51
C HIS A 61 30.80 16.38 3.00
N GLY A 62 30.81 15.84 1.78
CA GLY A 62 31.95 15.12 1.24
C GLY A 62 32.14 13.70 1.77
N GLU A 63 31.19 13.17 2.57
CA GLU A 63 31.23 11.80 3.06
C GLU A 63 30.81 10.83 1.96
N ARG A 64 31.57 9.76 1.77
CA ARG A 64 31.30 8.72 0.78
C ARG A 64 30.94 7.42 1.49
N LYS A 65 29.83 6.81 1.13
CA LYS A 65 29.41 5.47 1.61
C LYS A 65 29.11 4.55 0.44
N SER A 66 29.59 3.32 0.54
CA SER A 66 29.24 2.28 -0.43
C SER A 66 27.77 1.83 -0.25
N ILE A 67 27.19 1.25 -1.29
CA ILE A 67 25.86 0.68 -1.20
C ILE A 67 25.79 -0.47 -0.17
N GLY A 68 26.91 -1.20 -0.01
CA GLY A 68 27.04 -2.24 1.02
C GLY A 68 26.91 -1.68 2.44
N GLU A 69 27.56 -0.56 2.74
CA GLU A 69 27.47 0.09 4.06
C GLU A 69 26.05 0.63 4.33
N ILE A 70 25.38 1.18 3.33
CA ILE A 70 24.01 1.71 3.47
C ILE A 70 22.99 0.59 3.76
N PHE A 71 23.17 -0.59 3.17
CA PHE A 71 22.23 -1.72 3.29
C PHE A 71 22.77 -2.89 4.16
N ASN A 72 23.79 -2.66 4.99
CA ASN A 72 24.38 -3.71 5.83
C ASN A 72 24.77 -4.96 5.02
N ASN A 73 25.43 -4.76 3.88
CA ASN A 73 25.87 -5.78 2.92
C ASN A 73 24.76 -6.61 2.25
N ASN A 74 23.50 -6.15 2.33
CA ASN A 74 22.37 -6.81 1.67
C ASN A 74 21.54 -5.84 0.82
N PRO A 75 22.13 -5.14 -0.17
CA PRO A 75 21.39 -4.22 -1.00
C PRO A 75 20.42 -4.96 -1.94
N PRO A 76 19.19 -4.48 -2.10
CA PRO A 76 18.26 -5.05 -3.07
C PRO A 76 18.75 -4.80 -4.51
N ALA A 77 18.46 -5.74 -5.41
CA ALA A 77 18.86 -5.63 -6.82
C ALA A 77 18.35 -4.33 -7.45
N GLY A 78 19.26 -3.58 -8.11
CA GLY A 78 18.97 -2.29 -8.73
C GLY A 78 18.82 -1.11 -7.75
N ALA A 79 19.28 -1.23 -6.49
CA ALA A 79 19.36 -0.10 -5.58
C ALA A 79 20.38 0.93 -6.09
N GLY A 80 20.01 2.22 -6.05
CA GLY A 80 20.84 3.31 -6.53
C GLY A 80 20.80 3.54 -8.05
N GLU A 81 20.16 2.69 -8.83
CA GLU A 81 20.10 2.81 -10.29
C GLU A 81 19.12 3.89 -10.80
N CYS A 82 18.28 4.45 -9.93
CA CYS A 82 17.39 5.55 -10.28
C CYS A 82 18.16 6.85 -10.55
N ALA A 83 17.49 7.82 -11.20
CA ALA A 83 18.11 9.09 -11.58
C ALA A 83 18.53 9.94 -10.37
N ALA A 84 17.70 9.99 -9.32
CA ALA A 84 17.94 10.84 -8.15
C ALA A 84 19.29 10.57 -7.45
N PRO A 85 19.67 9.33 -7.06
CA PRO A 85 20.98 9.09 -6.49
C PRO A 85 22.15 9.48 -7.39
N LYS A 86 22.03 9.25 -8.70
CA LYS A 86 23.07 9.58 -9.69
C LYS A 86 23.24 11.09 -9.87
N LEU A 87 22.14 11.82 -9.96
CA LEU A 87 22.15 13.28 -10.09
C LEU A 87 22.71 13.97 -8.84
N LEU A 88 22.30 13.52 -7.64
CA LEU A 88 22.82 14.07 -6.39
C LEU A 88 24.30 13.76 -6.21
N HIS A 89 24.73 12.53 -6.54
CA HIS A 89 26.15 12.16 -6.50
C HIS A 89 26.97 13.09 -7.40
N TYR A 90 26.54 13.29 -8.64
CA TYR A 90 27.18 14.21 -9.60
C TYR A 90 27.21 15.64 -9.05
N ALA A 91 26.08 16.13 -8.51
CA ALA A 91 26.02 17.48 -7.95
C ALA A 91 27.05 17.69 -6.82
N PHE A 92 27.13 16.75 -5.87
CA PHE A 92 28.07 16.86 -4.76
C PHE A 92 29.53 16.69 -5.20
N GLU A 93 29.80 15.81 -6.16
CA GLU A 93 31.15 15.64 -6.73
C GLU A 93 31.65 16.92 -7.42
N HIS A 94 30.74 17.70 -8.03
CA HIS A 94 31.05 18.95 -8.67
C HIS A 94 30.77 20.19 -7.78
N GLN A 95 30.58 19.98 -6.47
CA GLN A 95 30.32 21.05 -5.51
C GLN A 95 29.09 21.92 -5.84
N LEU A 96 28.12 21.35 -6.54
CA LEU A 96 26.84 21.98 -6.86
C LEU A 96 25.88 21.82 -5.69
N LYS A 97 25.13 22.89 -5.37
CA LYS A 97 24.08 22.86 -4.35
C LYS A 97 22.73 22.50 -5.00
N PRO A 98 22.13 21.34 -4.70
CA PRO A 98 20.79 21.02 -5.16
C PRO A 98 19.78 22.02 -4.57
N ILE A 99 18.90 22.58 -5.40
CA ILE A 99 17.86 23.52 -4.99
C ILE A 99 16.51 22.83 -4.91
N ALA A 100 16.17 22.06 -5.94
CA ALA A 100 14.93 21.30 -6.02
C ALA A 100 15.13 20.08 -6.91
N MET A 101 14.36 19.02 -6.67
CA MET A 101 14.39 17.81 -7.46
C MET A 101 12.99 17.20 -7.56
N ALA A 102 12.66 16.72 -8.76
CA ALA A 102 11.43 15.95 -8.97
C ALA A 102 11.71 14.81 -9.94
N GLU A 103 11.16 13.62 -9.65
CA GLU A 103 11.29 12.46 -10.52
C GLU A 103 9.98 12.18 -11.24
N PHE A 104 10.04 11.91 -12.53
CA PHE A 104 8.88 11.50 -13.31
C PHE A 104 9.23 10.31 -14.20
N TRP A 105 8.23 9.54 -14.57
CA TRP A 105 8.41 8.39 -15.44
C TRP A 105 8.51 8.81 -16.90
N TRP A 106 9.55 8.32 -17.59
CA TRP A 106 9.74 8.54 -19.01
C TRP A 106 9.69 7.24 -19.78
N GLY A 107 8.69 7.06 -20.65
CA GLY A 107 8.52 5.89 -21.51
C GLY A 107 7.27 5.06 -21.23
N GLN A 108 7.26 3.83 -21.74
CA GLN A 108 6.16 2.90 -21.54
C GLN A 108 6.15 2.36 -20.11
N SER A 109 4.94 2.02 -19.62
CA SER A 109 4.80 1.39 -18.31
C SER A 109 5.49 0.02 -18.27
N PRO A 110 6.27 -0.30 -17.23
CA PRO A 110 6.83 -1.64 -17.07
C PRO A 110 5.71 -2.65 -16.79
N LYS A 111 5.94 -3.92 -17.13
CA LYS A 111 4.95 -5.00 -16.92
C LYS A 111 4.64 -5.24 -15.43
N SER A 112 5.55 -4.88 -14.53
CA SER A 112 5.44 -5.12 -13.09
C SER A 112 4.69 -4.03 -12.33
N GLU A 113 4.52 -2.84 -12.90
CA GLU A 113 3.92 -1.70 -12.20
C GLU A 113 3.35 -0.71 -13.23
N ILE A 114 2.15 -0.19 -12.98
CA ILE A 114 1.54 0.80 -13.88
C ILE A 114 2.15 2.17 -13.60
N ARG A 115 2.92 2.69 -14.58
CA ARG A 115 3.50 4.04 -14.54
C ARG A 115 3.16 4.80 -15.81
N LYS A 116 2.68 6.01 -15.65
CA LYS A 116 2.30 6.86 -16.80
C LYS A 116 3.47 7.75 -17.21
N HIS A 117 3.68 7.87 -18.52
CA HIS A 117 4.68 8.79 -19.10
C HIS A 117 4.48 10.23 -18.62
N LYS A 118 5.55 10.88 -18.19
CA LYS A 118 5.59 12.25 -17.63
C LYS A 118 4.89 12.47 -16.29
N GLN A 119 4.36 11.42 -15.65
CA GLN A 119 3.78 11.56 -14.32
C GLN A 119 4.86 11.45 -13.25
N PHE A 120 4.75 12.26 -12.18
CA PHE A 120 5.68 12.28 -11.07
C PHE A 120 5.46 11.09 -10.14
N TYR A 121 6.55 10.53 -9.65
CA TYR A 121 6.56 9.41 -8.70
C TYR A 121 7.61 9.65 -7.62
N PRO A 122 7.32 9.28 -6.36
CA PRO A 122 8.33 9.34 -5.31
C PRO A 122 9.41 8.28 -5.55
N ALA A 123 10.58 8.50 -4.97
CA ALA A 123 11.67 7.52 -4.96
C ALA A 123 11.18 6.16 -4.42
N CYS A 124 11.70 5.07 -4.98
CA CYS A 124 11.26 3.73 -4.57
C CYS A 124 11.72 3.44 -3.13
N LYS A 125 10.75 3.12 -2.24
CA LYS A 125 10.93 2.97 -0.80
C LYS A 125 11.96 1.94 -0.39
N SER A 126 12.05 0.81 -1.11
CA SER A 126 12.93 -0.29 -0.74
C SER A 126 14.35 -0.19 -1.31
N LYS A 127 14.59 0.69 -2.29
CA LYS A 127 15.86 0.72 -3.03
C LYS A 127 16.57 2.06 -2.96
N CYS A 128 15.92 3.14 -3.40
CA CYS A 128 16.56 4.46 -3.51
C CYS A 128 16.27 5.36 -2.31
N GLU A 129 15.09 5.29 -1.71
CA GLU A 129 14.73 6.09 -0.52
C GLU A 129 15.73 5.88 0.66
N PRO A 130 16.16 4.64 1.01
CA PRO A 130 17.19 4.46 2.04
C PRO A 130 18.51 5.15 1.71
N ILE A 131 18.97 5.13 0.45
CA ILE A 131 20.19 5.80 0.01
C ILE A 131 20.04 7.32 0.17
N LEU A 132 18.91 7.86 -0.28
CA LEU A 132 18.64 9.29 -0.21
C LEU A 132 18.52 9.77 1.24
N LEU A 133 17.63 9.20 2.03
CA LEU A 133 17.32 9.70 3.38
C LEU A 133 18.41 9.39 4.41
N SER A 134 19.02 8.20 4.38
CA SER A 134 20.03 7.84 5.39
C SER A 134 21.40 8.46 5.13
N HIS A 135 21.70 8.89 3.90
CA HIS A 135 23.02 9.35 3.54
C HIS A 135 23.06 10.61 2.68
N MET A 136 22.50 10.59 1.47
CA MET A 136 22.74 11.66 0.48
C MET A 136 22.07 12.98 0.85
N LEU A 137 20.85 12.96 1.42
CA LEU A 137 20.11 14.16 1.82
C LEU A 137 20.39 14.59 3.28
N LYS A 138 21.33 13.92 3.94
CA LYS A 138 21.69 14.26 5.32
C LYS A 138 22.23 15.70 5.39
N GLY A 139 21.57 16.55 6.21
CA GLY A 139 21.92 17.95 6.40
C GLY A 139 21.45 18.90 5.29
N ILE A 140 20.62 18.41 4.36
CA ILE A 140 19.88 19.27 3.44
C ILE A 140 18.53 19.59 4.08
N ASP A 141 18.21 20.87 4.18
CA ASP A 141 16.88 21.33 4.56
C ASP A 141 15.90 20.92 3.46
N MET A 142 15.02 19.98 3.81
CA MET A 142 13.95 19.56 2.90
C MET A 142 12.67 20.29 3.31
N ASP A 143 11.84 20.63 2.31
CA ASP A 143 10.50 21.12 2.57
C ASP A 143 9.77 20.12 3.50
N ILE A 144 9.12 20.63 4.53
CA ILE A 144 8.30 19.84 5.41
C ILE A 144 7.20 19.21 4.56
N ASN A 145 7.20 17.89 4.47
CA ASN A 145 6.12 17.18 3.82
C ASN A 145 4.87 17.28 4.75
N PRO A 146 3.84 18.04 4.38
CA PRO A 146 2.67 18.22 5.24
C PRO A 146 1.97 16.90 5.57
N PHE A 147 2.23 15.81 4.79
CA PHE A 147 1.77 14.46 5.11
C PHE A 147 2.64 13.71 6.14
N GLN A 148 3.73 14.29 6.63
CA GLN A 148 4.54 13.75 7.73
C GLN A 148 4.20 14.39 9.08
N GLU A 149 3.54 15.54 9.09
CA GLU A 149 3.01 16.10 10.32
C GLU A 149 1.92 15.19 10.87
N ASN A 150 1.93 14.98 12.18
CA ASN A 150 0.87 14.23 12.83
C ASN A 150 -0.34 15.17 13.05
N PRO A 151 -1.40 15.11 12.23
CA PRO A 151 -2.54 16.02 12.36
C PRO A 151 -3.36 15.75 13.62
N ALA A 152 -3.06 14.70 14.37
CA ALA A 152 -3.67 14.33 15.64
C ALA A 152 -2.89 14.85 16.86
N GLU A 153 -1.76 15.55 16.65
CA GLU A 153 -0.99 16.13 17.74
C GLU A 153 -1.83 17.12 18.54
N GLY A 154 -1.79 17.02 19.86
CA GLY A 154 -2.61 17.85 20.78
C GLY A 154 -4.10 17.51 20.81
N LYS A 155 -4.58 16.51 20.07
CA LYS A 155 -5.99 16.07 20.10
C LYS A 155 -6.16 14.89 21.04
N ASP A 156 -7.23 14.92 21.82
CA ASP A 156 -7.63 13.81 22.69
C ASP A 156 -8.82 13.04 22.12
N ILE A 157 -8.98 11.79 22.56
CA ILE A 157 -10.09 10.93 22.21
C ILE A 157 -11.09 10.96 23.36
N GLU A 158 -12.25 11.54 23.11
CA GLU A 158 -13.37 11.54 24.05
C GLU A 158 -14.01 10.16 24.09
N ILE A 159 -14.15 9.57 25.29
CA ILE A 159 -14.93 8.35 25.52
C ILE A 159 -16.36 8.75 25.78
N VAL A 160 -17.27 8.33 24.88
CA VAL A 160 -18.71 8.64 24.97
C VAL A 160 -19.45 7.54 25.75
N TYR A 161 -18.99 6.31 25.63
CA TYR A 161 -19.56 5.16 26.34
C TYR A 161 -18.47 4.11 26.58
N GLU A 162 -18.54 3.47 27.72
CA GLU A 162 -17.64 2.37 28.08
C GLU A 162 -18.37 1.37 29.00
N ASP A 163 -18.19 0.08 28.69
CA ASP A 163 -18.51 -1.04 29.57
C ASP A 163 -17.36 -2.06 29.60
N GLU A 164 -17.59 -3.25 30.12
CA GLU A 164 -16.58 -4.30 30.24
C GLU A 164 -16.06 -4.80 28.89
N VAL A 165 -16.89 -4.77 27.84
CA VAL A 165 -16.60 -5.40 26.54
C VAL A 165 -16.56 -4.43 25.35
N LEU A 166 -17.15 -3.25 25.50
CA LEU A 166 -17.35 -2.27 24.43
C LEU A 166 -16.88 -0.87 24.86
N LEU A 167 -16.35 -0.14 23.89
CA LEU A 167 -16.00 1.27 24.02
C LEU A 167 -16.55 2.01 22.80
N VAL A 168 -17.14 3.17 23.02
CA VAL A 168 -17.54 4.11 21.97
C VAL A 168 -16.77 5.41 22.19
N VAL A 169 -16.05 5.82 21.17
CA VAL A 169 -15.28 7.08 21.21
C VAL A 169 -15.79 8.07 20.18
N ASN A 170 -15.68 9.35 20.50
CA ASN A 170 -15.87 10.43 19.55
C ASN A 170 -14.50 10.77 18.94
N LYS A 171 -14.27 10.31 17.72
CA LYS A 171 -13.03 10.57 16.99
C LYS A 171 -13.04 12.01 16.47
N PRO A 172 -12.06 12.84 16.80
CA PRO A 172 -11.94 14.18 16.20
C PRO A 172 -11.62 14.09 14.70
N ALA A 173 -11.91 15.16 13.96
CA ALA A 173 -11.45 15.33 12.60
C ALA A 173 -9.91 15.40 12.53
N GLU A 174 -9.34 15.11 11.38
CA GLU A 174 -7.89 15.04 11.13
C GLU A 174 -7.18 14.09 12.11
N PHE A 175 -7.78 12.91 12.33
CA PHE A 175 -7.25 11.85 13.16
C PHE A 175 -7.52 10.47 12.53
N LEU A 176 -6.49 9.64 12.43
CA LEU A 176 -6.60 8.31 11.84
C LEU A 176 -7.37 7.34 12.75
N SER A 177 -8.26 6.54 12.18
CA SER A 177 -8.92 5.44 12.91
C SER A 177 -7.93 4.29 13.20
N VAL A 178 -7.06 3.97 12.25
CA VAL A 178 -6.01 2.94 12.33
C VAL A 178 -4.71 3.50 11.78
N PRO A 179 -3.54 2.95 12.15
CA PRO A 179 -2.25 3.45 11.65
C PRO A 179 -2.21 3.55 10.13
N GLY A 180 -1.71 4.64 9.63
CA GLY A 180 -1.43 4.88 8.22
C GLY A 180 -0.04 4.43 7.83
N LYS A 181 0.35 4.76 6.60
CA LYS A 181 1.66 4.39 6.04
C LYS A 181 2.80 5.21 6.66
N ASN A 182 2.56 6.49 6.92
CA ASN A 182 3.56 7.44 7.40
C ASN A 182 3.27 7.95 8.83
N ILE A 183 2.02 7.83 9.29
CA ILE A 183 1.56 8.29 10.60
C ILE A 183 1.08 7.07 11.37
N SER A 184 1.74 6.75 12.48
CA SER A 184 1.38 5.63 13.36
C SER A 184 0.32 6.02 14.38
N ASP A 185 0.25 7.31 14.77
CA ASP A 185 -0.74 7.81 15.73
C ASP A 185 -2.15 7.65 15.16
N SER A 186 -3.01 7.04 15.94
CA SER A 186 -4.38 6.69 15.53
C SER A 186 -5.22 6.33 16.74
N VAL A 187 -6.53 6.33 16.57
CA VAL A 187 -7.44 5.82 17.63
C VAL A 187 -7.02 4.44 18.07
N TYR A 188 -6.74 3.53 17.11
CA TYR A 188 -6.24 2.17 17.42
C TYR A 188 -5.00 2.20 18.33
N ALA A 189 -3.98 2.94 17.94
CA ALA A 189 -2.72 2.99 18.69
C ALA A 189 -2.91 3.50 20.12
N ARG A 190 -3.67 4.60 20.28
CA ARG A 190 -3.94 5.19 21.60
C ARG A 190 -4.82 4.30 22.48
N ILE A 191 -5.85 3.68 21.90
CA ILE A 191 -6.71 2.73 22.65
C ILE A 191 -5.93 1.47 23.04
N LYS A 192 -5.09 0.95 22.14
CA LYS A 192 -4.23 -0.22 22.46
C LYS A 192 -3.27 0.08 23.62
N ALA A 193 -2.71 1.28 23.67
CA ALA A 193 -1.87 1.73 24.78
C ALA A 193 -2.65 1.87 26.10
N ARG A 194 -3.89 2.40 26.05
CA ARG A 194 -4.75 2.59 27.19
C ARG A 194 -5.33 1.29 27.75
N TYR A 195 -5.58 0.30 26.88
CA TYR A 195 -6.15 -1.01 27.22
C TYR A 195 -5.22 -2.15 26.76
N PRO A 196 -4.07 -2.35 27.41
CA PRO A 196 -3.06 -3.32 26.98
C PRO A 196 -3.57 -4.76 27.01
N ASN A 197 -4.53 -5.07 27.87
CA ASN A 197 -5.13 -6.39 28.03
C ASN A 197 -6.26 -6.67 27.03
N ALA A 198 -6.69 -5.69 26.23
CA ALA A 198 -7.71 -5.87 25.23
C ALA A 198 -7.20 -6.79 24.10
N THR A 199 -8.02 -7.78 23.70
CA THR A 199 -7.68 -8.79 22.70
C THR A 199 -8.38 -8.55 21.37
N GLY A 200 -7.79 -9.05 20.27
CA GLY A 200 -8.33 -8.92 18.92
C GLY A 200 -8.02 -7.58 18.23
N PRO A 201 -8.64 -7.32 17.07
CA PRO A 201 -8.37 -6.16 16.24
C PRO A 201 -8.88 -4.82 16.79
N LEU A 202 -9.67 -4.79 17.86
CA LEU A 202 -10.26 -3.63 18.55
C LEU A 202 -11.21 -2.79 17.67
N ILE A 203 -10.73 -2.21 16.57
CA ILE A 203 -11.48 -1.29 15.71
C ILE A 203 -12.43 -2.06 14.79
N VAL A 204 -13.73 -1.94 15.03
CA VAL A 204 -14.78 -2.68 14.32
C VAL A 204 -15.08 -2.10 12.93
N HIS A 205 -15.03 -0.77 12.80
CA HIS A 205 -15.22 -0.04 11.55
C HIS A 205 -14.30 1.18 11.52
N ARG A 206 -14.21 1.85 10.38
CA ARG A 206 -13.33 3.01 10.21
C ARG A 206 -14.12 4.24 9.81
N LEU A 207 -13.68 5.40 10.32
CA LEU A 207 -13.97 6.71 9.77
C LEU A 207 -12.74 7.21 9.00
N ASP A 208 -12.96 8.00 7.97
CA ASP A 208 -11.87 8.66 7.26
C ASP A 208 -11.14 9.65 8.19
N MET A 209 -9.92 10.01 7.86
CA MET A 209 -9.09 10.88 8.70
C MET A 209 -9.81 12.21 9.03
N SER A 210 -10.33 12.89 8.02
CA SER A 210 -11.04 14.17 8.17
C SER A 210 -12.46 14.05 8.71
N THR A 211 -12.99 12.83 8.86
CA THR A 211 -14.34 12.60 9.38
C THR A 211 -14.31 12.47 10.90
N SER A 212 -15.03 13.32 11.61
CA SER A 212 -15.28 13.18 13.05
C SER A 212 -16.49 12.31 13.35
N GLY A 213 -16.62 11.87 14.61
CA GLY A 213 -17.80 11.17 15.09
C GLY A 213 -17.54 9.82 15.76
N LEU A 214 -18.61 9.06 15.96
CA LEU A 214 -18.61 7.86 16.79
C LEU A 214 -17.87 6.68 16.13
N LEU A 215 -16.96 6.07 16.88
CA LEU A 215 -16.22 4.90 16.50
C LEU A 215 -16.40 3.80 17.54
N LEU A 216 -16.83 2.61 17.11
CA LEU A 216 -17.02 1.43 17.95
C LEU A 216 -15.73 0.65 18.10
N ILE A 217 -15.42 0.26 19.32
CA ILE A 217 -14.21 -0.48 19.69
C ILE A 217 -14.61 -1.65 20.55
N ALA A 218 -14.23 -2.85 20.17
CA ALA A 218 -14.42 -4.05 20.94
C ALA A 218 -13.20 -4.32 21.82
N LYS A 219 -13.40 -4.60 23.13
CA LYS A 219 -12.30 -4.91 24.05
C LYS A 219 -11.82 -6.36 23.96
N ASN A 220 -12.60 -7.24 23.31
CA ASN A 220 -12.23 -8.64 23.08
C ASN A 220 -12.64 -9.13 21.67
N GLU A 221 -12.06 -10.26 21.26
CA GLU A 221 -12.22 -10.80 19.91
C GLU A 221 -13.65 -11.28 19.62
N ASP A 222 -14.36 -11.83 20.61
CA ASP A 222 -15.72 -12.36 20.41
C ASP A 222 -16.71 -11.22 20.15
N ILE A 223 -16.65 -10.16 20.91
CA ILE A 223 -17.44 -8.94 20.70
C ILE A 223 -17.07 -8.28 19.36
N TYR A 224 -15.78 -8.26 19.02
CA TYR A 224 -15.35 -7.78 17.70
C TYR A 224 -16.06 -8.54 16.58
N LYS A 225 -16.07 -9.88 16.61
CA LYS A 225 -16.73 -10.72 15.60
C LYS A 225 -18.23 -10.48 15.52
N GLN A 226 -18.88 -10.35 16.67
CA GLN A 226 -20.31 -10.06 16.75
C GLN A 226 -20.67 -8.69 16.13
N LEU A 227 -19.94 -7.65 16.50
CA LEU A 227 -20.15 -6.31 15.94
C LEU A 227 -19.81 -6.26 14.45
N GLN A 228 -18.70 -6.88 14.03
CA GLN A 228 -18.33 -6.97 12.62
C GLN A 228 -19.40 -7.67 11.79
N SER A 229 -20.01 -8.74 12.32
CA SER A 229 -21.15 -9.43 11.68
C SER A 229 -22.32 -8.47 11.43
N GLN A 230 -22.63 -7.56 12.36
CA GLN A 230 -23.68 -6.57 12.18
C GLN A 230 -23.36 -5.56 11.06
N PHE A 231 -22.10 -5.13 10.94
CA PHE A 231 -21.67 -4.29 9.81
C PHE A 231 -21.77 -5.03 8.48
N ILE A 232 -21.35 -6.30 8.42
CA ILE A 232 -21.41 -7.14 7.22
C ILE A 232 -22.89 -7.36 6.80
N LYS A 233 -23.76 -7.68 7.75
CA LYS A 233 -25.21 -7.89 7.53
C LYS A 233 -25.98 -6.57 7.33
N ARG A 234 -25.30 -5.42 7.49
CA ARG A 234 -25.89 -4.06 7.33
C ARG A 234 -27.06 -3.79 8.28
N THR A 235 -27.05 -4.39 9.48
CA THR A 235 -28.06 -4.16 10.51
C THR A 235 -27.83 -2.89 11.29
N ILE A 236 -26.57 -2.39 11.34
CA ILE A 236 -26.23 -1.12 11.98
C ILE A 236 -26.68 0.04 11.09
N LYS A 237 -27.56 0.87 11.65
CA LYS A 237 -28.01 2.13 11.02
C LYS A 237 -26.99 3.22 11.30
N LYS A 238 -26.47 3.83 10.24
CA LYS A 238 -25.48 4.90 10.30
C LYS A 238 -26.10 6.20 9.80
N ARG A 239 -25.81 7.31 10.47
CA ARG A 239 -26.19 8.64 10.03
C ARG A 239 -24.99 9.55 10.09
N TYR A 240 -24.74 10.27 9.03
CA TYR A 240 -23.70 11.27 8.91
C TYR A 240 -24.35 12.62 8.60
N VAL A 241 -23.79 13.70 9.09
CA VAL A 241 -24.13 15.04 8.65
C VAL A 241 -22.98 15.58 7.81
N ALA A 242 -23.29 16.22 6.70
CA ALA A 242 -22.30 16.92 5.89
C ALA A 242 -22.86 18.29 5.48
N LEU A 243 -21.95 19.23 5.31
CA LEU A 243 -22.20 20.49 4.64
C LEU A 243 -21.64 20.33 3.22
N VAL A 244 -22.50 20.47 2.21
CA VAL A 244 -22.10 20.41 0.80
C VAL A 244 -22.19 21.80 0.19
N ASP A 245 -21.21 22.14 -0.65
CA ASP A 245 -21.15 23.43 -1.33
C ASP A 245 -22.21 23.50 -2.41
N GLY A 246 -23.02 24.57 -2.44
CA GLY A 246 -24.13 24.77 -3.38
C GLY A 246 -25.50 24.33 -2.85
N ILE A 247 -26.53 24.52 -3.70
CA ILE A 247 -27.94 24.29 -3.37
C ILE A 247 -28.41 22.97 -3.95
N VAL A 248 -28.84 22.05 -3.10
CA VAL A 248 -29.51 20.80 -3.50
C VAL A 248 -31.00 21.04 -3.58
N HIS A 249 -31.56 20.98 -4.79
CA HIS A 249 -32.99 21.27 -5.03
C HIS A 249 -33.94 20.13 -4.62
N LYS A 250 -33.48 18.87 -4.69
CA LYS A 250 -34.26 17.73 -4.20
C LYS A 250 -34.20 17.66 -2.70
N LYS A 251 -35.27 17.23 -2.03
CA LYS A 251 -35.33 17.11 -0.58
C LYS A 251 -34.66 15.82 -0.06
N GLU A 252 -34.76 14.75 -0.81
CA GLU A 252 -34.22 13.44 -0.44
C GLU A 252 -33.96 12.58 -1.67
N GLY A 253 -33.21 11.48 -1.51
CA GLY A 253 -32.96 10.51 -2.57
C GLY A 253 -32.11 9.34 -2.15
N ILE A 254 -31.83 8.47 -3.11
CA ILE A 254 -30.93 7.32 -2.98
C ILE A 254 -29.90 7.44 -4.10
N ILE A 255 -28.63 7.34 -3.73
CA ILE A 255 -27.50 7.26 -4.65
C ILE A 255 -27.06 5.80 -4.70
N ASP A 256 -27.04 5.23 -5.90
CA ASP A 256 -26.59 3.84 -6.16
C ASP A 256 -25.51 3.88 -7.25
N LEU A 257 -24.28 4.10 -6.84
CA LEU A 257 -23.14 4.24 -7.74
C LEU A 257 -22.01 3.30 -7.30
N PRO A 258 -21.58 2.36 -8.15
CA PRO A 258 -20.52 1.43 -7.82
C PRO A 258 -19.16 2.13 -7.74
N LEU A 259 -18.39 1.85 -6.69
CA LEU A 259 -17.13 2.52 -6.38
C LEU A 259 -15.95 1.58 -6.47
N ARG A 260 -14.83 2.08 -6.97
CA ARG A 260 -13.52 1.44 -6.88
C ARG A 260 -12.43 2.47 -6.58
N VAL A 261 -11.29 1.98 -6.12
CA VAL A 261 -10.10 2.82 -5.98
C VAL A 261 -9.64 3.31 -7.35
N ASP A 262 -9.28 4.58 -7.44
CA ASP A 262 -8.55 5.12 -8.57
C ASP A 262 -7.13 4.56 -8.52
N LEU A 263 -6.76 3.74 -9.51
CA LEU A 263 -5.47 3.09 -9.55
C LEU A 263 -4.34 4.07 -9.85
N ASP A 264 -4.67 5.18 -10.48
CA ASP A 264 -3.74 6.22 -10.91
C ASP A 264 -3.51 7.29 -9.83
N ASP A 265 -4.51 7.48 -8.93
CA ASP A 265 -4.48 8.52 -7.88
C ASP A 265 -4.98 7.95 -6.54
N ARG A 266 -4.24 7.00 -5.96
CA ARG A 266 -4.55 6.43 -4.63
C ARG A 266 -4.27 7.41 -3.52
N PRO A 267 -5.14 7.53 -2.51
CA PRO A 267 -6.26 6.66 -2.13
C PRO A 267 -7.62 7.06 -2.70
N ARG A 268 -7.67 7.94 -3.71
CA ARG A 268 -8.91 8.43 -4.31
C ARG A 268 -9.81 7.29 -4.78
N GLN A 269 -11.12 7.53 -4.73
CA GLN A 269 -12.14 6.61 -5.22
C GLN A 269 -12.85 7.25 -6.41
N LEU A 270 -13.35 6.41 -7.33
CA LEU A 270 -14.12 6.84 -8.49
C LEU A 270 -15.32 5.93 -8.73
N VAL A 271 -16.33 6.45 -9.43
CA VAL A 271 -17.47 5.67 -9.91
C VAL A 271 -17.01 4.82 -11.10
N CYS A 272 -17.27 3.52 -11.04
CA CYS A 272 -16.90 2.59 -12.10
C CYS A 272 -17.95 1.48 -12.24
N TYR A 273 -18.71 1.50 -13.31
CA TYR A 273 -19.78 0.53 -13.54
C TYR A 273 -19.27 -0.86 -13.91
N GLU A 274 -18.08 -0.96 -14.51
CA GLU A 274 -17.52 -2.22 -14.98
C GLU A 274 -16.86 -3.03 -13.84
N HIS A 275 -16.08 -2.36 -12.97
CA HIS A 275 -15.27 -3.01 -11.94
C HIS A 275 -15.53 -2.48 -10.53
N GLY A 276 -16.49 -1.58 -10.35
CA GLY A 276 -16.84 -0.99 -9.08
C GLY A 276 -17.60 -1.95 -8.18
N LYS A 277 -17.37 -1.84 -6.88
CA LYS A 277 -18.16 -2.55 -5.88
C LYS A 277 -19.42 -1.77 -5.58
N SER A 278 -20.59 -2.43 -5.58
CA SER A 278 -21.88 -1.82 -5.25
C SER A 278 -21.80 -0.97 -3.97
N ALA A 279 -22.30 0.25 -4.07
CA ALA A 279 -22.35 1.21 -2.97
C ALA A 279 -23.66 2.02 -3.04
N GLN A 280 -24.38 2.08 -1.91
CA GLN A 280 -25.67 2.76 -1.80
C GLN A 280 -25.69 3.70 -0.61
N THR A 281 -26.24 4.91 -0.81
CA THR A 281 -26.41 5.94 0.23
C THR A 281 -27.79 6.58 0.08
N LYS A 282 -28.62 6.51 1.12
CA LYS A 282 -29.81 7.36 1.23
C LYS A 282 -29.39 8.73 1.78
N TRP A 283 -30.03 9.80 1.31
CA TRP A 283 -29.74 11.17 1.76
C TRP A 283 -31.00 11.99 1.91
N GLU A 284 -30.93 13.04 2.74
CA GLU A 284 -32.03 13.95 3.08
C GLU A 284 -31.46 15.34 3.38
N VAL A 285 -32.04 16.38 2.76
CA VAL A 285 -31.69 17.77 3.03
C VAL A 285 -32.27 18.22 4.37
N ILE A 286 -31.44 18.80 5.21
CA ILE A 286 -31.83 19.34 6.52
C ILE A 286 -32.09 20.85 6.42
N ALA A 287 -31.16 21.59 5.80
CA ALA A 287 -31.20 23.03 5.67
C ALA A 287 -30.38 23.52 4.48
N VAL A 288 -30.73 24.69 3.96
CA VAL A 288 -29.92 25.44 2.99
C VAL A 288 -29.57 26.76 3.62
N GLU A 289 -28.26 27.03 3.75
CA GLU A 289 -27.72 28.22 4.43
C GLU A 289 -26.51 28.74 3.65
N ASN A 290 -26.50 30.06 3.36
CA ASN A 290 -25.34 30.74 2.74
C ASN A 290 -24.80 30.02 1.47
N ASN A 291 -25.67 29.62 0.57
CA ASN A 291 -25.33 28.86 -0.65
C ASN A 291 -24.74 27.46 -0.40
N ASN A 292 -24.85 26.93 0.80
CA ASN A 292 -24.49 25.59 1.16
C ASN A 292 -25.72 24.77 1.58
N THR A 293 -25.68 23.47 1.38
CA THR A 293 -26.75 22.56 1.82
C THR A 293 -26.24 21.62 2.91
N ARG A 294 -26.97 21.59 4.04
CA ARG A 294 -26.74 20.61 5.10
C ARG A 294 -27.55 19.36 4.81
N VAL A 295 -26.88 18.20 4.75
CA VAL A 295 -27.46 16.94 4.34
C VAL A 295 -27.21 15.85 5.38
N TYR A 296 -28.22 15.04 5.68
CA TYR A 296 -28.02 13.73 6.30
C TYR A 296 -27.74 12.68 5.25
N PHE A 297 -26.68 11.90 5.47
CA PHE A 297 -26.40 10.70 4.71
C PHE A 297 -26.60 9.44 5.56
N TYR A 298 -27.28 8.46 5.00
CA TYR A 298 -27.51 7.14 5.59
C TYR A 298 -26.88 6.06 4.70
N PRO A 299 -25.56 5.79 4.86
CA PRO A 299 -24.89 4.82 4.00
C PRO A 299 -25.35 3.39 4.32
N ILE A 300 -25.91 2.71 3.34
CA ILE A 300 -26.32 1.30 3.39
C ILE A 300 -25.08 0.42 3.26
N SER A 301 -24.14 0.77 2.41
CA SER A 301 -22.81 0.17 2.30
C SER A 301 -21.75 1.04 3.01
N GLY A 302 -20.49 0.60 3.04
CA GLY A 302 -19.40 1.35 3.69
C GLY A 302 -18.12 1.23 2.86
N ARG A 303 -18.07 1.90 1.69
CA ARG A 303 -16.84 1.98 0.89
C ARG A 303 -16.02 3.18 1.31
N THR A 304 -14.70 3.11 1.07
CA THR A 304 -13.79 4.24 1.31
C THR A 304 -14.28 5.47 0.56
N HIS A 305 -14.30 6.62 1.21
CA HIS A 305 -14.75 7.92 0.69
C HIS A 305 -16.14 7.89 0.03
N GLN A 306 -17.00 6.91 0.39
CA GLN A 306 -18.29 6.71 -0.28
C GLN A 306 -19.16 7.97 -0.30
N LEU A 307 -19.34 8.62 0.84
CA LEU A 307 -20.21 9.79 0.94
C LEU A 307 -19.68 10.96 0.12
N ARG A 308 -18.35 11.17 0.12
CA ARG A 308 -17.69 12.20 -0.69
C ARG A 308 -17.91 11.99 -2.18
N VAL A 309 -17.65 10.77 -2.68
CA VAL A 309 -17.80 10.45 -4.10
C VAL A 309 -19.26 10.50 -4.53
N HIS A 310 -20.17 9.99 -3.70
CA HIS A 310 -21.60 10.04 -3.98
C HIS A 310 -22.13 11.47 -4.02
N ALA A 311 -21.76 12.32 -3.07
CA ALA A 311 -22.15 13.72 -3.04
C ALA A 311 -21.61 14.49 -4.25
N SER A 312 -20.32 14.33 -4.56
CA SER A 312 -19.72 15.02 -5.70
C SER A 312 -20.29 14.58 -7.04
N HIS A 313 -20.57 13.28 -7.22
CA HIS A 313 -21.02 12.75 -8.52
C HIS A 313 -22.51 12.98 -8.78
N GLU A 314 -23.38 12.73 -7.79
CA GLU A 314 -24.83 12.76 -7.97
C GLU A 314 -25.44 14.14 -7.66
N LEU A 315 -24.91 14.82 -6.64
CA LEU A 315 -25.40 16.15 -6.25
C LEU A 315 -24.64 17.28 -6.96
N GLY A 316 -23.56 16.95 -7.68
CA GLY A 316 -22.72 17.92 -8.39
C GLY A 316 -21.96 18.87 -7.48
N LEU A 317 -21.76 18.49 -6.19
CA LEU A 317 -21.28 19.37 -5.14
C LEU A 317 -20.05 18.79 -4.43
N HIS A 318 -19.18 19.66 -3.96
CA HIS A 318 -18.02 19.27 -3.14
C HIS A 318 -18.39 19.20 -1.65
N THR A 319 -17.80 18.27 -0.91
CA THR A 319 -18.00 18.08 0.55
C THR A 319 -16.76 18.47 1.31
#